data_86641809ed439b2e84a213777dce3d2e
#
_entry.id   86641809ed439b2e84a213777dce3d2e
#
_cell.length_a   1.000
_cell.length_b   1.000
_cell.length_c   1.000
_cell.angle_alpha   90.00
_cell.angle_beta   90.00
_cell.angle_gamma   90.00
#
_symmetry.space_group_name_H-M   'P 1'
#
loop_
_entity.id
_entity.type
_entity.pdbx_description
1 polymer ?
#
loop_
_entity_poly.entity_id
_entity_poly.type
_entity_poly.pdbx_seq_one_letter_code
_entity_poly.pdbx_strand_id
1 'polypeptide(L)'
;FKAPIDFLTAHADYAVESYEVHAAGYLLKPYDTNKLTLLLDEVLLRSVQKRIAVKVKRQHRYLEINDIMYVESDKHVLHIHLKDSRMIQTTEKLSELEKTINSKRFIRCHQSYLVNMDYIKDAKTDFILSNDIRIAIRVRGRKEIIERYHKYYSAERMNDHL
;
A
#
# COMPACT_ATOMS: atom_id res chain seq x y z
N PHE A 1 0.70 -10.26 -11.15
CA PHE A 1 2.02 -10.12 -10.52
C PHE A 1 2.92 -9.37 -11.51
N LYS A 2 3.19 -8.08 -11.30
CA LYS A 2 4.25 -7.39 -12.06
C LYS A 2 5.54 -7.56 -11.27
N ALA A 3 6.44 -8.41 -11.77
CA ALA A 3 7.79 -8.49 -11.24
C ALA A 3 8.53 -7.20 -11.62
N PRO A 4 9.33 -6.62 -10.71
CA PRO A 4 10.21 -5.52 -11.06
C PRO A 4 11.23 -6.00 -12.11
N ILE A 5 11.50 -5.15 -13.09
CA ILE A 5 12.44 -5.43 -14.18
C ILE A 5 13.58 -4.41 -14.08
N ASP A 6 14.81 -4.90 -14.01
CA ASP A 6 16.01 -4.07 -14.03
C ASP A 6 16.79 -4.33 -15.30
N PHE A 7 17.33 -3.25 -15.90
CA PHE A 7 18.17 -3.33 -17.07
C PHE A 7 19.65 -3.20 -16.72
N LEU A 8 20.45 -4.21 -17.10
CA LEU A 8 21.91 -4.16 -17.06
C LEU A 8 22.44 -4.15 -18.51
N THR A 9 22.97 -3.01 -18.97
CA THR A 9 23.40 -2.87 -20.35
C THR A 9 24.73 -2.12 -20.48
N ALA A 10 25.42 -2.35 -21.59
CA ALA A 10 26.61 -1.57 -21.97
C ALA A 10 26.26 -0.31 -22.81
N HIS A 11 25.00 -0.14 -23.19
CA HIS A 11 24.53 0.92 -24.07
C HIS A 11 23.72 1.96 -23.31
N ALA A 12 24.18 3.20 -23.28
CA ALA A 12 23.52 4.31 -22.61
C ALA A 12 22.22 4.74 -23.33
N ASP A 13 22.14 4.49 -24.63
CA ASP A 13 21.05 4.99 -25.49
C ASP A 13 19.68 4.39 -25.15
N TYR A 14 19.67 3.20 -24.54
CA TYR A 14 18.44 2.53 -24.11
C TYR A 14 17.89 3.01 -22.76
N ALA A 15 18.55 3.95 -22.11
CA ALA A 15 18.08 4.49 -20.83
C ALA A 15 16.70 5.15 -20.98
N VAL A 16 16.44 5.86 -22.06
CA VAL A 16 15.14 6.53 -22.34
C VAL A 16 14.04 5.49 -22.58
N GLU A 17 14.32 4.44 -23.34
CA GLU A 17 13.35 3.37 -23.62
C GLU A 17 13.02 2.53 -22.39
N SER A 18 13.95 2.43 -21.43
CA SER A 18 13.70 1.72 -20.17
C SER A 18 12.64 2.41 -19.30
N TYR A 19 12.46 3.73 -19.45
CA TYR A 19 11.40 4.48 -18.78
C TYR A 19 10.01 4.14 -19.32
N GLU A 20 9.89 3.88 -20.63
CA GLU A 20 8.59 3.55 -21.25
C GLU A 20 8.05 2.19 -20.75
N VAL A 21 8.94 1.27 -20.39
CA VAL A 21 8.57 -0.05 -19.85
C VAL A 21 8.50 -0.09 -18.33
N HIS A 22 8.61 1.08 -17.65
CA HIS A 22 8.58 1.19 -16.19
C HIS A 22 9.60 0.27 -15.50
N ALA A 23 10.86 0.30 -15.97
CA ALA A 23 11.94 -0.42 -15.33
C ALA A 23 12.12 0.05 -13.88
N ALA A 24 12.32 -0.87 -12.96
CA ALA A 24 12.57 -0.56 -11.55
C ALA A 24 13.97 0.03 -11.36
N GLY A 25 14.92 -0.28 -12.27
CA GLY A 25 16.25 0.28 -12.29
C GLY A 25 16.98 0.08 -13.61
N TYR A 26 18.01 0.91 -13.82
CA TYR A 26 18.87 0.87 -15.00
C TYR A 26 20.34 1.00 -14.56
N LEU A 27 21.18 0.04 -14.93
CA LEU A 27 22.59 0.02 -14.58
C LEU A 27 23.46 -0.15 -15.82
N LEU A 28 24.37 0.79 -16.02
CA LEU A 28 25.30 0.79 -17.15
C LEU A 28 26.56 -0.02 -16.81
N LYS A 29 27.01 -0.87 -17.76
CA LYS A 29 28.30 -1.58 -17.65
C LYS A 29 29.45 -0.68 -18.10
N PRO A 30 30.61 -0.71 -17.41
CA PRO A 30 30.92 -1.42 -16.19
C PRO A 30 30.23 -0.77 -14.98
N TYR A 31 29.59 -1.59 -14.13
CA TYR A 31 28.85 -1.10 -12.95
C TYR A 31 29.65 -1.28 -11.65
N ASP A 32 29.46 -0.37 -10.73
CA ASP A 32 29.90 -0.49 -9.35
C ASP A 32 29.02 -1.49 -8.61
N THR A 33 29.64 -2.48 -7.97
CA THR A 33 28.93 -3.49 -7.16
C THR A 33 28.12 -2.87 -6.04
N ASN A 34 28.55 -1.73 -5.48
CA ASN A 34 27.80 -1.02 -4.45
C ASN A 34 26.48 -0.45 -5.02
N LYS A 35 26.52 0.10 -6.24
CA LYS A 35 25.31 0.59 -6.92
C LYS A 35 24.33 -0.56 -7.23
N LEU A 36 24.86 -1.71 -7.65
CA LEU A 36 24.02 -2.89 -7.87
C LEU A 36 23.38 -3.37 -6.57
N THR A 37 24.13 -3.43 -5.47
CA THR A 37 23.61 -3.83 -4.15
C THR A 37 22.50 -2.88 -3.69
N LEU A 38 22.73 -1.56 -3.79
CA LEU A 38 21.72 -0.55 -3.44
C LEU A 38 20.43 -0.71 -4.27
N LEU A 39 20.56 -0.94 -5.57
CA LEU A 39 19.41 -1.17 -6.45
C LEU A 39 18.65 -2.44 -6.05
N LEU A 40 19.35 -3.55 -5.82
CA LEU A 40 18.75 -4.81 -5.39
C LEU A 40 18.08 -4.68 -4.02
N ASP A 41 18.72 -4.01 -3.07
CA ASP A 41 18.13 -3.76 -1.75
C ASP A 41 16.85 -2.92 -1.86
N GLU A 42 16.84 -1.90 -2.70
CA GLU A 42 15.64 -1.08 -2.93
C GLU A 42 14.50 -1.90 -3.56
N VAL A 43 14.81 -2.70 -4.59
CA VAL A 43 13.83 -3.58 -5.24
C VAL A 43 13.31 -4.65 -4.28
N LEU A 44 14.20 -5.27 -3.49
CA LEU A 44 13.83 -6.25 -2.49
C LEU A 44 12.97 -5.64 -1.37
N LEU A 45 13.32 -4.46 -0.88
CA LEU A 45 12.53 -3.73 0.12
C LEU A 45 11.14 -3.35 -0.41
N ARG A 46 11.02 -2.99 -1.69
CA ARG A 46 9.73 -2.74 -2.35
C ARG A 46 8.95 -4.03 -2.58
N SER A 47 9.63 -5.15 -2.86
CA SER A 47 9.02 -6.46 -3.15
C SER A 47 8.69 -7.27 -1.89
N VAL A 48 9.25 -6.96 -0.72
CA VAL A 48 8.87 -7.60 0.54
C VAL A 48 7.44 -7.17 0.88
N GLN A 49 6.49 -7.98 0.41
CA GLN A 49 5.10 -7.85 0.79
C GLN A 49 5.03 -8.08 2.30
N LYS A 50 4.84 -7.00 3.04
CA LYS A 50 4.73 -7.08 4.49
C LYS A 50 3.48 -7.88 4.84
N ARG A 51 3.67 -9.03 5.49
CA ARG A 51 2.59 -9.86 6.01
C ARG A 51 2.29 -9.50 7.45
N ILE A 52 1.03 -9.53 7.79
CA ILE A 52 0.58 -9.45 9.18
C ILE A 52 -0.11 -10.75 9.59
N ALA A 53 0.09 -11.14 10.85
CA ALA A 53 -0.65 -12.24 11.45
C ALA A 53 -1.93 -11.68 12.09
N VAL A 54 -3.09 -12.19 11.70
CA VAL A 54 -4.39 -11.82 12.26
C VAL A 54 -5.00 -13.04 12.94
N LYS A 55 -5.48 -12.87 14.16
CA LYS A 55 -6.11 -13.95 14.92
C LYS A 55 -7.52 -14.20 14.42
N VAL A 56 -7.75 -15.38 13.81
CA VAL A 56 -9.06 -15.82 13.33
C VAL A 56 -9.47 -17.04 14.14
N LYS A 57 -10.48 -16.89 15.02
CA LYS A 57 -10.86 -17.92 15.99
C LYS A 57 -9.67 -18.32 16.87
N ARG A 58 -9.15 -19.55 16.75
CA ARG A 58 -8.01 -20.08 17.51
C ARG A 58 -6.72 -20.18 16.68
N GLN A 59 -6.70 -19.69 15.45
CA GLN A 59 -5.58 -19.81 14.53
C GLN A 59 -5.11 -18.43 14.07
N HIS A 60 -3.85 -18.31 13.67
CA HIS A 60 -3.31 -17.13 13.00
C HIS A 60 -3.42 -17.31 11.49
N ARG A 61 -3.92 -16.29 10.80
CA ARG A 61 -3.87 -16.17 9.35
C ARG A 61 -2.91 -15.07 8.97
N TYR A 62 -2.06 -15.35 8.00
CA TYR A 62 -1.15 -14.36 7.45
C TYR A 62 -1.80 -13.67 6.25
N LEU A 63 -1.85 -12.35 6.29
CA LEU A 63 -2.41 -11.52 5.24
C LEU A 63 -1.33 -10.62 4.66
N GLU A 64 -1.30 -10.52 3.34
CA GLU A 64 -0.51 -9.50 2.66
C GLU A 64 -1.14 -8.13 2.92
N ILE A 65 -0.36 -7.16 3.42
CA ILE A 65 -0.88 -5.81 3.71
C ILE A 65 -1.44 -5.16 2.44
N ASN A 66 -0.79 -5.40 1.29
CA ASN A 66 -1.20 -4.88 0.00
C ASN A 66 -2.55 -5.44 -0.50
N ASP A 67 -3.02 -6.56 0.07
CA ASP A 67 -4.31 -7.12 -0.30
C ASP A 67 -5.46 -6.54 0.53
N ILE A 68 -5.17 -5.87 1.64
CA ILE A 68 -6.18 -5.26 2.50
C ILE A 68 -6.64 -3.94 1.90
N MET A 69 -7.92 -3.85 1.54
CA MET A 69 -8.54 -2.62 1.06
C MET A 69 -8.96 -1.71 2.21
N TYR A 70 -9.72 -2.25 3.14
CA TYR A 70 -10.15 -1.54 4.34
C TYR A 70 -10.53 -2.51 5.44
N VAL A 71 -10.61 -1.98 6.64
CA VAL A 71 -11.10 -2.71 7.83
C VAL A 71 -12.24 -1.92 8.43
N GLU A 72 -13.34 -2.63 8.69
CA GLU A 72 -14.52 -2.13 9.37
C GLU A 72 -14.64 -2.76 10.76
N SER A 73 -14.95 -1.95 11.76
CA SER A 73 -15.28 -2.40 13.10
C SER A 73 -16.79 -2.33 13.29
N ASP A 74 -17.43 -3.48 13.41
CA ASP A 74 -18.84 -3.59 13.81
C ASP A 74 -18.91 -4.25 15.18
N LYS A 75 -19.42 -3.50 16.18
CA LYS A 75 -19.51 -3.94 17.57
C LYS A 75 -18.17 -4.44 18.12
N HIS A 76 -17.96 -5.75 18.19
CA HIS A 76 -16.73 -6.38 18.72
C HIS A 76 -16.00 -7.22 17.68
N VAL A 77 -16.38 -7.10 16.41
CA VAL A 77 -15.79 -7.86 15.30
C VAL A 77 -15.19 -6.89 14.30
N LEU A 78 -13.97 -7.18 13.85
CA LEU A 78 -13.37 -6.52 12.71
C LEU A 78 -13.64 -7.35 11.45
N HIS A 79 -14.05 -6.66 10.41
CA HIS A 79 -14.21 -7.17 9.06
C HIS A 79 -13.09 -6.63 8.20
N ILE A 80 -12.14 -7.49 7.84
CA ILE A 80 -10.99 -7.14 6.99
C ILE A 80 -11.38 -7.48 5.56
N HIS A 81 -11.55 -6.47 4.72
CA HIS A 81 -11.96 -6.61 3.33
C HIS A 81 -10.75 -6.62 2.41
N LEU A 82 -10.62 -7.67 1.60
CA LEU A 82 -9.50 -7.89 0.69
C LEU A 82 -9.87 -7.52 -0.76
N LYS A 83 -8.86 -7.24 -1.58
CA LYS A 83 -9.01 -6.85 -2.99
C LYS A 83 -9.69 -7.91 -3.87
N ASP A 84 -9.64 -9.19 -3.47
CA ASP A 84 -10.27 -10.30 -4.15
C ASP A 84 -11.70 -10.59 -3.65
N SER A 85 -12.33 -9.60 -3.00
CA SER A 85 -13.68 -9.68 -2.41
C SER A 85 -13.81 -10.65 -1.25
N ARG A 86 -12.74 -11.26 -0.76
CA ARG A 86 -12.77 -12.04 0.47
C ARG A 86 -12.86 -11.12 1.68
N MET A 87 -13.54 -11.58 2.70
CA MET A 87 -13.64 -10.92 4.00
C MET A 87 -13.15 -11.86 5.10
N ILE A 88 -12.35 -11.33 6.00
CA ILE A 88 -11.83 -12.06 7.16
C ILE A 88 -12.33 -11.39 8.43
N GLN A 89 -12.84 -12.18 9.36
CA GLN A 89 -13.34 -11.69 10.65
C GLN A 89 -12.35 -12.00 11.77
N THR A 90 -12.13 -11.02 12.63
CA THR A 90 -11.35 -11.16 13.85
C THR A 90 -11.98 -10.40 15.02
N THR A 91 -11.69 -10.81 16.24
CA THR A 91 -12.12 -10.12 17.47
C THR A 91 -11.04 -9.19 18.05
N GLU A 92 -10.00 -8.93 17.29
CA GLU A 92 -8.98 -7.95 17.68
C GLU A 92 -9.55 -6.53 17.69
N LYS A 93 -8.87 -5.63 18.41
CA LYS A 93 -9.25 -4.21 18.37
C LYS A 93 -8.67 -3.53 17.14
N LEU A 94 -9.45 -2.64 16.53
CA LEU A 94 -9.02 -1.89 15.33
C LEU A 94 -7.72 -1.09 15.58
N SER A 95 -7.54 -0.54 16.79
CA SER A 95 -6.33 0.17 17.17
C SER A 95 -5.09 -0.73 17.29
N GLU A 96 -5.27 -2.00 17.63
CA GLU A 96 -4.17 -2.96 17.71
C GLU A 96 -3.79 -3.46 16.31
N LEU A 97 -4.80 -3.74 15.49
CA LEU A 97 -4.57 -4.09 14.09
C LEU A 97 -3.86 -2.96 13.33
N GLU A 98 -4.24 -1.70 13.55
CA GLU A 98 -3.58 -0.52 12.99
C GLU A 98 -2.09 -0.47 13.38
N LYS A 99 -1.76 -0.74 14.64
CA LYS A 99 -0.36 -0.83 15.12
C LYS A 99 0.39 -1.99 14.48
N THR A 100 -0.26 -3.14 14.31
CA THR A 100 0.34 -4.34 13.67
C THR A 100 0.62 -4.08 12.20
N ILE A 101 -0.31 -3.45 11.49
CA ILE A 101 -0.12 -3.03 10.10
C ILE A 101 1.06 -2.06 10.00
N ASN A 102 1.16 -1.07 10.89
CA ASN A 102 2.24 -0.08 10.97
C ASN A 102 2.73 0.39 9.59
N SER A 103 1.82 0.88 8.78
CA SER A 103 2.08 1.33 7.42
C SER A 103 1.48 2.70 7.15
N LYS A 104 2.27 3.58 6.53
CA LYS A 104 1.83 4.93 6.12
C LYS A 104 0.70 4.91 5.08
N ARG A 105 0.51 3.76 4.39
CA ARG A 105 -0.57 3.54 3.42
C ARG A 105 -1.96 3.52 4.04
N PHE A 106 -2.05 3.28 5.35
CA PHE A 106 -3.33 3.16 6.04
C PHE A 106 -3.69 4.44 6.77
N ILE A 107 -4.97 4.83 6.65
CA ILE A 107 -5.52 6.00 7.31
C ILE A 107 -6.75 5.65 8.14
N ARG A 108 -6.73 6.05 9.42
CA ARG A 108 -7.89 5.95 10.31
C ARG A 108 -8.83 7.12 10.03
N CYS A 109 -9.80 6.92 9.14
CA CYS A 109 -10.72 7.99 8.73
C CYS A 109 -11.97 8.11 9.63
N HIS A 110 -12.28 7.07 10.40
CA HIS A 110 -13.42 7.02 11.32
C HIS A 110 -13.08 6.14 12.54
N GLN A 111 -13.85 6.24 13.62
CA GLN A 111 -13.68 5.34 14.77
C GLN A 111 -13.81 3.86 14.40
N SER A 112 -14.60 3.55 13.37
CA SER A 112 -14.88 2.21 12.90
C SER A 112 -14.16 1.84 11.59
N TYR A 113 -13.42 2.74 10.96
CA TYR A 113 -12.81 2.46 9.65
C TYR A 113 -11.31 2.78 9.61
N LEU A 114 -10.54 1.81 9.10
CA LEU A 114 -9.15 1.93 8.71
C LEU A 114 -9.05 1.60 7.21
N VAL A 115 -8.56 2.52 6.40
CA VAL A 115 -8.59 2.42 4.94
C VAL A 115 -7.17 2.42 4.38
N ASN A 116 -6.90 1.53 3.43
CA ASN A 116 -5.70 1.56 2.62
C ASN A 116 -5.87 2.60 1.52
N MET A 117 -5.03 3.63 1.54
CA MET A 117 -5.11 4.78 0.63
C MET A 117 -4.84 4.42 -0.83
N ASP A 118 -4.14 3.30 -1.11
CA ASP A 118 -3.90 2.81 -2.48
C ASP A 118 -5.20 2.45 -3.21
N TYR A 119 -6.27 2.15 -2.48
CA TYR A 119 -7.57 1.78 -3.02
C TYR A 119 -8.57 2.93 -3.06
N ILE A 120 -8.18 4.15 -2.66
CA ILE A 120 -9.06 5.31 -2.72
C ILE A 120 -9.08 5.88 -4.14
N LYS A 121 -10.27 5.95 -4.73
CA LYS A 121 -10.54 6.49 -6.07
C LYS A 121 -10.91 7.98 -6.02
N ASP A 122 -11.66 8.38 -5.00
CA ASP A 122 -12.09 9.77 -4.78
C ASP A 122 -12.18 10.09 -3.29
N ALA A 123 -11.88 11.34 -2.93
CA ALA A 123 -11.84 11.82 -1.55
C ALA A 123 -12.43 13.23 -1.46
N LYS A 124 -13.71 13.31 -1.14
CA LYS A 124 -14.43 14.59 -0.92
C LYS A 124 -14.94 14.68 0.51
N THR A 125 -16.21 14.34 0.72
CA THR A 125 -16.83 14.23 2.05
C THR A 125 -16.59 12.87 2.66
N ASP A 126 -16.47 11.86 1.80
CA ASP A 126 -16.24 10.45 2.11
C ASP A 126 -15.10 9.93 1.23
N PHE A 127 -14.55 8.79 1.57
CA PHE A 127 -13.68 8.04 0.65
C PHE A 127 -14.53 7.12 -0.23
N ILE A 128 -14.29 7.18 -1.54
CA ILE A 128 -14.82 6.23 -2.51
C ILE A 128 -13.68 5.30 -2.91
N LEU A 129 -13.86 4.01 -2.70
CA LEU A 129 -12.84 3.00 -3.05
C LEU A 129 -12.95 2.58 -4.52
N SER A 130 -11.93 1.88 -5.00
CA SER A 130 -11.85 1.37 -6.38
C SER A 130 -12.98 0.40 -6.75
N ASN A 131 -13.61 -0.23 -5.77
CA ASN A 131 -14.79 -1.09 -5.90
C ASN A 131 -16.12 -0.34 -5.64
N ASP A 132 -16.09 0.99 -5.70
CA ASP A 132 -17.23 1.92 -5.50
C ASP A 132 -17.85 1.90 -4.09
N ILE A 133 -17.22 1.24 -3.12
CA ILE A 133 -17.64 1.31 -1.72
C ILE A 133 -17.35 2.69 -1.16
N ARG A 134 -18.37 3.27 -0.51
CA ARG A 134 -18.27 4.56 0.19
C ARG A 134 -17.97 4.35 1.66
N ILE A 135 -16.92 4.99 2.16
CA ILE A 135 -16.52 4.95 3.56
C ILE A 135 -16.58 6.36 4.14
N ALA A 136 -17.39 6.52 5.17
CA ALA A 136 -17.58 7.79 5.83
C ALA A 136 -16.30 8.28 6.52
N ILE A 137 -15.97 9.54 6.31
CA ILE A 137 -14.94 10.24 7.06
C ILE A 137 -15.58 10.96 8.24
N ARG A 138 -15.01 10.81 9.44
CA ARG A 138 -15.49 11.54 10.63
C ARG A 138 -15.54 13.05 10.35
N VAL A 139 -16.57 13.73 10.88
CA VAL A 139 -16.77 15.17 10.65
C VAL A 139 -15.64 15.99 11.28
N ARG A 140 -15.32 15.69 12.55
CA ARG A 140 -14.23 16.38 13.26
C ARG A 140 -12.87 15.93 12.72
N GLY A 141 -12.08 16.88 12.20
CA GLY A 141 -10.77 16.59 11.62
C GLY A 141 -10.83 16.01 10.19
N ARG A 142 -11.95 16.18 9.48
CA ARG A 142 -12.10 15.71 8.09
C ARG A 142 -11.05 16.33 7.16
N LYS A 143 -10.80 17.62 7.33
CA LYS A 143 -9.86 18.36 6.48
C LYS A 143 -8.45 17.76 6.58
N GLU A 144 -7.97 17.50 7.79
CA GLU A 144 -6.65 16.89 8.02
C GLU A 144 -6.54 15.48 7.44
N ILE A 145 -7.64 14.70 7.49
CA ILE A 145 -7.68 13.35 6.91
C ILE A 145 -7.55 13.42 5.39
N ILE A 146 -8.29 14.33 4.75
CA ILE A 146 -8.25 14.51 3.30
C ILE A 146 -6.88 15.07 2.87
N GLU A 147 -6.32 16.05 3.60
CA GLU A 147 -4.99 16.57 3.33
C GLU A 147 -3.89 15.50 3.45
N ARG A 148 -4.00 14.62 4.46
CA ARG A 148 -3.09 13.49 4.61
C ARG A 148 -3.16 12.53 3.43
N TYR A 149 -4.35 12.23 2.93
CA TYR A 149 -4.55 11.44 1.72
C TYR A 149 -3.91 12.10 0.50
N HIS A 150 -4.15 13.40 0.28
CA HIS A 150 -3.57 14.10 -0.87
C HIS A 150 -2.05 14.16 -0.82
N LYS A 151 -1.46 14.35 0.37
CA LYS A 151 0.01 14.29 0.55
C LYS A 151 0.55 12.91 0.22
N TYR A 152 -0.12 11.85 0.68
CA TYR A 152 0.26 10.48 0.37
C TYR A 152 0.21 10.23 -1.15
N TYR A 153 -0.90 10.57 -1.78
CA TYR A 153 -1.12 10.38 -3.21
C TYR A 153 -0.12 11.16 -4.09
N SER A 154 0.23 12.37 -3.70
CA SER A 154 1.25 13.18 -4.40
C SER A 154 2.64 12.60 -4.25
N ALA A 155 3.00 12.08 -3.08
CA ALA A 155 4.30 11.45 -2.82
C ALA A 155 4.47 10.14 -3.60
N GLU A 156 3.43 9.30 -3.66
CA GLU A 156 3.48 8.05 -4.44
C GLU A 156 3.61 8.33 -5.95
N ARG A 157 2.91 9.33 -6.49
CA ARG A 157 3.04 9.72 -7.89
C ARG A 157 4.43 10.29 -8.25
N MET A 158 5.08 10.97 -7.31
CA MET A 158 6.46 11.44 -7.51
C MET A 158 7.45 10.26 -7.56
N ASN A 159 7.18 9.21 -6.78
CA ASN A 159 8.01 8.00 -6.79
C ASN A 159 7.75 7.10 -8.02
N ASP A 160 6.56 7.19 -8.64
CA ASP A 160 6.25 6.48 -9.90
C ASP A 160 6.84 7.18 -11.14
N HIS A 161 7.39 8.40 -10.97
CA HIS A 161 8.02 9.20 -12.03
C HIS A 161 9.55 9.37 -11.86
N LEU A 162 10.16 8.70 -10.89
CA LEU A 162 11.60 8.59 -10.69
C LEU A 162 12.06 7.16 -10.98
#